data_c9b850e4436f92179de3497b6e4e195e
#
_entry.id   c9b850e4436f92179de3497b6e4e195e
#
_cell.length_a   1.000
_cell.length_b   1.000
_cell.length_c   1.000
_cell.angle_alpha   90.00
_cell.angle_beta   90.00
_cell.angle_gamma   90.00
#
_symmetry.space_group_name_H-M   'P 1'
#
loop_
_entity.id
_entity.type
_entity.pdbx_description
1 polymer ?
#
loop_
_entity_poly.entity_id
_entity_poly.type
_entity_poly.pdbx_seq_one_letter_code
_entity_poly.pdbx_strand_id
1 'polypeptide(L)'
;VSSTIGPTSNGPTTFALTGPAGTLVTEGIRTGYDNPDDAARALRDGTADLVVGALPFDLRRRAALLTPVRVHDALPPAGGDLPAVRIAEAVPALAEHRARVEAALRLLRDPENPLQKVVLARALRLVADEPMDPLCILGRLAAADPESTAYLA
;
A
#
# COMPACT_ATOMS: atom_id res chain seq x y z
N VAL A 1 -15.37 35.73 -3.29
CA VAL A 1 -16.57 34.93 -2.99
C VAL A 1 -16.08 33.53 -2.76
N SER A 2 -15.94 33.16 -1.46
CA SER A 2 -15.55 31.81 -1.03
C SER A 2 -16.72 30.85 -1.26
N SER A 3 -16.55 29.89 -2.15
CA SER A 3 -17.45 28.75 -2.25
C SER A 3 -16.92 27.63 -1.36
N THR A 4 -17.53 27.48 -0.19
CA THR A 4 -17.36 26.31 0.66
C THR A 4 -18.13 25.16 -0.01
N ILE A 5 -17.40 24.23 -0.62
CA ILE A 5 -17.98 22.97 -1.08
C ILE A 5 -18.05 22.05 0.12
N GLY A 6 -19.29 21.80 0.60
CA GLY A 6 -19.56 20.83 1.65
C GLY A 6 -19.27 19.40 1.18
N PRO A 7 -19.12 18.44 2.12
CA PRO A 7 -18.80 17.04 1.79
C PRO A 7 -20.03 16.39 1.14
N THR A 8 -19.99 16.22 -0.18
CA THR A 8 -20.97 15.44 -0.93
C THR A 8 -20.44 14.06 -1.25
N SER A 9 -21.16 13.08 -0.78
CA SER A 9 -21.17 11.63 -1.09
C SER A 9 -19.98 11.08 -1.87
N ASN A 10 -19.18 10.41 -1.15
CA ASN A 10 -17.93 9.85 -1.58
C ASN A 10 -18.17 8.54 -2.37
N GLY A 11 -17.67 8.50 -3.58
CA GLY A 11 -17.38 7.22 -4.23
C GLY A 11 -16.32 6.46 -3.40
N PRO A 12 -16.18 5.14 -3.58
CA PRO A 12 -15.16 4.39 -2.84
C PRO A 12 -13.77 4.95 -3.14
N THR A 13 -12.94 5.08 -2.11
CA THR A 13 -11.52 5.39 -2.26
C THR A 13 -10.85 4.29 -3.09
N THR A 14 -10.10 4.68 -4.09
CA THR A 14 -9.45 3.76 -5.04
C THR A 14 -7.95 3.67 -4.83
N PHE A 15 -7.35 4.72 -4.28
CA PHE A 15 -5.94 4.76 -3.92
C PHE A 15 -5.72 5.82 -2.83
N ALA A 16 -4.80 5.56 -1.92
CA ALA A 16 -4.35 6.56 -0.95
C ALA A 16 -2.85 6.39 -0.68
N LEU A 17 -2.15 7.50 -0.55
CA LEU A 17 -0.74 7.57 -0.18
C LEU A 17 -0.59 8.68 0.85
N THR A 18 0.14 8.43 1.95
CA THR A 18 0.42 9.44 2.97
C THR A 18 1.80 9.23 3.55
N GLY A 19 2.48 10.32 3.91
CA GLY A 19 3.81 10.31 4.49
C GLY A 19 4.41 11.72 4.58
N PRO A 20 5.72 11.84 4.88
CA PRO A 20 6.38 13.15 5.07
C PRO A 20 6.28 14.09 3.87
N ALA A 21 6.15 13.53 2.66
CA ALA A 21 6.03 14.32 1.42
C ALA A 21 4.61 14.85 1.16
N GLY A 22 3.63 14.46 1.96
CA GLY A 22 2.23 14.86 1.82
C GLY A 22 1.27 13.69 1.72
N THR A 23 0.02 14.01 1.41
CA THR A 23 -1.07 13.04 1.30
C THR A 23 -1.76 13.17 -0.05
N LEU A 24 -2.08 12.04 -0.64
CA LEU A 24 -2.86 11.91 -1.88
C LEU A 24 -3.92 10.84 -1.66
N VAL A 25 -5.18 11.21 -1.79
CA VAL A 25 -6.32 10.27 -1.73
C VAL A 25 -7.12 10.41 -3.00
N THR A 26 -7.53 9.32 -3.60
CA THR A 26 -8.29 9.34 -4.85
C THR A 26 -9.61 8.60 -4.71
N GLU A 27 -10.61 9.08 -5.46
CA GLU A 27 -11.93 8.49 -5.50
C GLU A 27 -12.40 8.25 -6.93
N GLY A 28 -13.04 7.11 -7.11
CA GLY A 28 -13.60 6.69 -8.39
C GLY A 28 -12.54 6.40 -9.45
N ILE A 29 -12.94 5.72 -10.50
CA ILE A 29 -12.07 5.35 -11.62
C ILE A 29 -12.65 5.99 -12.88
N ARG A 30 -11.87 6.86 -13.54
CA ARG A 30 -12.20 7.41 -14.85
C ARG A 30 -11.73 6.46 -15.96
N THR A 31 -10.49 6.00 -15.86
CA THR A 31 -9.88 5.06 -16.80
C THR A 31 -8.96 4.11 -16.05
N GLY A 32 -9.04 2.82 -16.32
CA GLY A 32 -8.12 1.82 -15.82
C GLY A 32 -7.10 1.41 -16.88
N TYR A 33 -5.88 1.06 -16.46
CA TYR A 33 -4.80 0.61 -17.33
C TYR A 33 -4.18 -0.67 -16.78
N ASP A 34 -4.19 -1.72 -17.60
CA ASP A 34 -3.50 -2.98 -17.28
C ASP A 34 -2.05 -2.99 -17.74
N ASN A 35 -1.69 -2.06 -18.65
CA ASN A 35 -0.36 -1.91 -19.20
C ASN A 35 0.22 -0.54 -18.81
N PRO A 36 1.42 -0.51 -18.20
CA PRO A 36 2.10 0.74 -17.86
C PRO A 36 2.36 1.68 -19.04
N ASP A 37 2.60 1.12 -20.25
CA ASP A 37 2.86 1.93 -21.45
C ASP A 37 1.63 2.74 -21.89
N ASP A 38 0.43 2.19 -21.71
CA ASP A 38 -0.81 2.89 -22.02
C ASP A 38 -1.05 4.04 -21.03
N ALA A 39 -0.80 3.81 -19.74
CA ALA A 39 -0.84 4.85 -18.73
C ALA A 39 0.18 5.97 -19.01
N ALA A 40 1.42 5.59 -19.36
CA ALA A 40 2.46 6.54 -19.72
C ALA A 40 2.13 7.34 -21.00
N ARG A 41 1.44 6.72 -21.97
CA ARG A 41 0.93 7.41 -23.16
C ARG A 41 -0.12 8.44 -22.78
N ALA A 42 -1.11 8.05 -21.96
CA ALA A 42 -2.16 8.95 -21.51
C ALA A 42 -1.62 10.20 -20.79
N LEU A 43 -0.57 10.03 -19.97
CA LEU A 43 0.12 11.16 -19.32
C LEU A 43 0.84 12.07 -20.35
N ARG A 44 1.56 11.47 -21.34
CA ARG A 44 2.27 12.25 -22.37
C ARG A 44 1.34 13.02 -23.31
N ASP A 45 0.21 12.40 -23.64
CA ASP A 45 -0.77 12.97 -24.56
C ASP A 45 -1.72 13.97 -23.86
N GLY A 46 -1.58 14.14 -22.52
CA GLY A 46 -2.43 15.03 -21.73
C GLY A 46 -3.87 14.55 -21.57
N THR A 47 -4.15 13.27 -21.86
CA THR A 47 -5.47 12.66 -21.63
C THR A 47 -5.67 12.23 -20.19
N ALA A 48 -4.59 12.16 -19.41
CA ALA A 48 -4.57 11.97 -17.96
C ALA A 48 -3.57 12.93 -17.33
N ASP A 49 -3.98 13.65 -16.28
CA ASP A 49 -3.10 14.53 -15.48
C ASP A 49 -2.41 13.76 -14.36
N LEU A 50 -3.01 12.66 -13.92
CA LEU A 50 -2.54 11.82 -12.83
C LEU A 50 -2.90 10.37 -13.10
N VAL A 51 -1.95 9.48 -12.85
CA VAL A 51 -2.17 8.02 -12.78
C VAL A 51 -1.68 7.53 -11.43
N VAL A 52 -2.49 6.75 -10.76
CA VAL A 52 -2.17 6.11 -9.48
C VAL A 52 -2.40 4.60 -9.56
N GLY A 53 -1.90 3.85 -8.58
CA GLY A 53 -2.10 2.42 -8.48
C GLY A 53 -0.82 1.66 -8.15
N ALA A 54 -0.72 0.41 -8.60
CA ALA A 54 0.39 -0.47 -8.31
C ALA A 54 0.92 -1.18 -9.57
N LEU A 55 2.24 -1.31 -9.63
CA LEU A 55 2.93 -2.13 -10.61
C LEU A 55 3.31 -3.47 -9.98
N PRO A 56 3.08 -4.60 -10.66
CA PRO A 56 3.57 -5.88 -10.17
C PRO A 56 5.10 -5.95 -10.25
N PHE A 57 5.74 -6.72 -9.37
CA PHE A 57 7.17 -6.96 -9.44
C PHE A 57 7.59 -7.60 -10.78
N ASP A 58 6.82 -8.57 -11.28
CA ASP A 58 6.97 -9.10 -12.63
C ASP A 58 6.14 -8.24 -13.59
N LEU A 59 6.81 -7.35 -14.32
CA LEU A 59 6.18 -6.40 -15.26
C LEU A 59 5.48 -7.06 -16.45
N ARG A 60 5.59 -8.38 -16.65
CA ARG A 60 4.81 -9.14 -17.63
C ARG A 60 3.38 -9.40 -17.15
N ARG A 61 3.11 -9.23 -15.86
CA ARG A 61 1.76 -9.32 -15.31
C ARG A 61 1.03 -8.00 -15.50
N ARG A 62 -0.31 -8.07 -15.45
CA ARG A 62 -1.16 -6.88 -15.59
C ARG A 62 -0.90 -5.92 -14.43
N ALA A 63 -0.75 -4.64 -14.74
CA ALA A 63 -0.70 -3.56 -13.78
C ALA A 63 -2.11 -3.24 -13.24
N ALA A 64 -2.18 -2.62 -12.09
CA ALA A 64 -3.40 -2.06 -11.52
C ALA A 64 -3.24 -0.53 -11.44
N LEU A 65 -3.37 0.14 -12.58
CA LEU A 65 -3.22 1.58 -12.70
C LEU A 65 -4.54 2.23 -13.09
N LEU A 66 -4.77 3.44 -12.61
CA LEU A 66 -5.99 4.18 -12.93
C LEU A 66 -5.79 5.70 -12.94
N THR A 67 -6.60 6.38 -13.75
CA THR A 67 -6.86 7.82 -13.65
C THR A 67 -8.06 8.01 -12.73
N PRO A 68 -7.96 8.75 -11.61
CA PRO A 68 -9.06 8.95 -10.68
C PRO A 68 -10.08 9.96 -11.22
N VAL A 69 -11.29 9.91 -10.64
CA VAL A 69 -12.32 10.93 -10.88
C VAL A 69 -12.07 12.15 -10.02
N ARG A 70 -11.68 11.96 -8.75
CA ARG A 70 -11.37 13.02 -7.78
C ARG A 70 -10.09 12.75 -7.04
N VAL A 71 -9.45 13.83 -6.59
CA VAL A 71 -8.21 13.82 -5.83
C VAL A 71 -8.37 14.72 -4.61
N HIS A 72 -7.87 14.27 -3.46
CA HIS A 72 -7.88 14.97 -2.18
C HIS A 72 -6.45 14.96 -1.61
N ASP A 73 -6.11 15.96 -0.81
CA ASP A 73 -4.81 16.15 -0.16
C ASP A 73 -4.79 15.78 1.32
N ALA A 74 -5.87 15.18 1.81
CA ALA A 74 -5.99 14.75 3.19
C ALA A 74 -6.69 13.39 3.28
N LEU A 75 -6.28 12.57 4.26
CA LEU A 75 -7.02 11.37 4.64
C LEU A 75 -8.36 11.78 5.27
N PRO A 76 -9.45 11.06 4.98
CA PRO A 76 -10.67 11.25 5.74
C PRO A 76 -10.42 10.94 7.22
N PRO A 77 -11.19 11.53 8.13
CA PRO A 77 -11.08 11.21 9.55
C PRO A 77 -11.18 9.70 9.76
N ALA A 78 -10.19 9.13 10.45
CA ALA A 78 -10.23 7.72 10.81
C ALA A 78 -11.44 7.49 11.74
N GLY A 79 -12.52 6.95 11.20
CA GLY A 79 -13.72 6.64 11.95
C GLY A 79 -13.66 5.25 12.57
N GLY A 80 -14.11 5.14 13.82
CA GLY A 80 -14.38 3.89 14.47
C GLY A 80 -13.20 3.17 15.10
N ASP A 81 -13.52 2.18 15.93
CA ASP A 81 -12.54 1.24 16.48
C ASP A 81 -12.28 0.12 15.48
N LEU A 82 -11.05 -0.39 15.48
CA LEU A 82 -10.76 -1.60 14.72
C LEU A 82 -11.34 -2.82 15.47
N PRO A 83 -11.96 -3.76 14.75
CA PRO A 83 -12.44 -4.99 15.34
C PRO A 83 -11.29 -5.81 15.94
N ALA A 84 -11.62 -6.75 16.80
CA ALA A 84 -10.63 -7.69 17.33
C ALA A 84 -9.98 -8.48 16.20
N VAL A 85 -8.66 -8.63 16.29
CA VAL A 85 -7.85 -9.31 15.27
C VAL A 85 -7.08 -10.45 15.91
N ARG A 86 -7.09 -11.62 15.28
CA ARG A 86 -6.29 -12.78 15.70
C ARG A 86 -5.32 -13.23 14.62
N ILE A 87 -4.18 -13.76 15.04
CA ILE A 87 -3.25 -14.40 14.11
C ILE A 87 -3.83 -15.77 13.74
N ALA A 88 -4.18 -15.95 12.48
CA ALA A 88 -4.66 -17.22 11.96
C ALA A 88 -3.50 -18.11 11.49
N GLU A 89 -2.44 -17.52 10.95
CA GLU A 89 -1.30 -18.25 10.41
C GLU A 89 -0.02 -17.41 10.46
N ALA A 90 1.11 -18.07 10.65
CA ALA A 90 2.44 -17.45 10.53
C ALA A 90 3.26 -18.24 9.52
N VAL A 91 3.75 -17.57 8.46
CA VAL A 91 4.49 -18.19 7.35
C VAL A 91 5.85 -17.51 7.17
N PRO A 92 6.95 -18.22 7.42
CA PRO A 92 7.03 -19.53 8.04
C PRO A 92 6.65 -19.51 9.53
N ALA A 93 6.44 -20.67 10.11
CA ALA A 93 6.26 -20.80 11.56
C ALA A 93 7.49 -20.25 12.32
N LEU A 94 7.31 -19.83 13.58
CA LEU A 94 8.37 -19.15 14.33
C LEU A 94 9.65 -19.99 14.43
N ALA A 95 9.53 -21.30 14.69
CA ALA A 95 10.68 -22.19 14.80
C ALA A 95 11.44 -22.30 13.47
N GLU A 96 10.71 -22.41 12.36
CA GLU A 96 11.31 -22.43 11.02
C GLU A 96 11.99 -21.10 10.67
N HIS A 97 11.36 -19.97 11.00
CA HIS A 97 11.97 -18.66 10.80
C HIS A 97 13.28 -18.52 11.57
N ARG A 98 13.32 -18.95 12.85
CA ARG A 98 14.56 -18.95 13.63
C ARG A 98 15.65 -19.80 13.00
N ALA A 99 15.31 -21.00 12.55
CA ALA A 99 16.27 -21.86 11.87
C ALA A 99 16.82 -21.24 10.58
N ARG A 100 15.99 -20.54 9.80
CA ARG A 100 16.41 -19.78 8.61
C ARG A 100 17.37 -18.63 8.96
N VAL A 101 17.08 -17.89 10.05
CA VAL A 101 17.97 -16.82 10.55
C VAL A 101 19.31 -17.40 10.98
N GLU A 102 19.33 -18.49 11.75
CA GLU A 102 20.56 -19.16 12.18
C GLU A 102 21.40 -19.67 10.98
N ALA A 103 20.73 -20.24 9.97
CA ALA A 103 21.41 -20.67 8.74
C ALA A 103 22.01 -19.46 7.98
N ALA A 104 21.28 -18.40 7.84
CA ALA A 104 21.75 -17.16 7.20
C ALA A 104 22.95 -16.55 7.94
N LEU A 105 22.89 -16.51 9.26
CA LEU A 105 24.01 -16.02 10.09
C LEU A 105 25.29 -16.84 9.94
N ARG A 106 25.17 -18.16 9.78
CA ARG A 106 26.34 -19.01 9.51
C ARG A 106 26.98 -18.64 8.17
N LEU A 107 26.18 -18.46 7.12
CA LEU A 107 26.68 -18.07 5.79
C LEU A 107 27.30 -16.67 5.78
N LEU A 108 26.68 -15.70 6.47
CA LEU A 108 27.18 -14.33 6.56
C LEU A 108 28.48 -14.20 7.38
N ARG A 109 28.75 -15.14 8.28
CA ARG A 109 29.98 -15.19 9.11
C ARG A 109 31.13 -15.95 8.45
N ASP A 110 30.86 -16.67 7.39
CA ASP A 110 31.86 -17.41 6.63
C ASP A 110 32.56 -16.45 5.66
N PRO A 111 33.86 -16.14 5.85
CA PRO A 111 34.57 -15.20 5.00
C PRO A 111 34.76 -15.70 3.56
N GLU A 112 34.64 -17.00 3.32
CA GLU A 112 34.72 -17.57 1.97
C GLU A 112 33.38 -17.55 1.25
N ASN A 113 32.27 -17.21 1.95
CA ASN A 113 30.95 -17.14 1.37
C ASN A 113 30.71 -15.76 0.72
N PRO A 114 30.29 -15.69 -0.55
CA PRO A 114 30.04 -14.41 -1.22
C PRO A 114 28.81 -13.65 -0.72
N LEU A 115 28.00 -14.24 0.17
CA LEU A 115 26.80 -13.61 0.71
C LEU A 115 27.15 -12.50 1.70
N GLN A 116 26.84 -11.24 1.36
CA GLN A 116 27.11 -10.09 2.21
C GLN A 116 25.88 -9.60 2.97
N LYS A 117 24.69 -9.84 2.42
CA LYS A 117 23.41 -9.40 2.99
C LYS A 117 22.29 -10.35 2.60
N VAL A 118 21.37 -10.61 3.52
CA VAL A 118 20.13 -11.31 3.25
C VAL A 118 18.98 -10.65 4.02
N VAL A 119 17.83 -10.56 3.40
CA VAL A 119 16.59 -10.11 4.03
C VAL A 119 15.65 -11.32 4.13
N LEU A 120 15.31 -11.70 5.35
CA LEU A 120 14.42 -12.82 5.63
C LEU A 120 13.03 -12.30 5.96
N ALA A 121 12.07 -12.55 5.09
CA ALA A 121 10.69 -12.16 5.27
C ALA A 121 9.91 -13.19 6.11
N ARG A 122 8.95 -12.69 6.86
CA ARG A 122 7.93 -13.48 7.55
C ARG A 122 6.57 -12.81 7.35
N ALA A 123 5.55 -13.59 7.04
CA ALA A 123 4.19 -13.13 6.91
C ALA A 123 3.32 -13.63 8.07
N LEU A 124 2.36 -12.82 8.48
CA LEU A 124 1.30 -13.20 9.40
C LEU A 124 -0.04 -13.02 8.68
N ARG A 125 -0.86 -14.08 8.66
CA ARG A 125 -2.24 -13.97 8.23
C ARG A 125 -3.09 -13.59 9.44
N LEU A 126 -3.68 -12.41 9.39
CA LEU A 126 -4.59 -11.92 10.40
C LEU A 126 -6.03 -12.12 9.94
N VAL A 127 -6.91 -12.40 10.86
CA VAL A 127 -8.35 -12.50 10.64
C VAL A 127 -9.04 -11.60 11.65
N ALA A 128 -9.87 -10.70 11.16
CA ALA A 128 -10.73 -9.86 11.96
C ALA A 128 -12.12 -10.50 12.06
N ASP A 129 -12.81 -10.24 13.15
CA ASP A 129 -14.16 -10.77 13.39
C ASP A 129 -15.22 -10.03 12.56
N GLU A 130 -14.90 -8.79 12.10
CA GLU A 130 -15.75 -7.97 11.26
C GLU A 130 -14.91 -7.34 10.12
N PRO A 131 -15.54 -6.91 8.99
CA PRO A 131 -14.85 -6.17 7.94
C PRO A 131 -14.21 -4.90 8.49
N MET A 132 -12.97 -4.65 8.10
CA MET A 132 -12.23 -3.44 8.46
C MET A 132 -12.21 -2.46 7.30
N ASP A 133 -12.39 -1.17 7.61
CA ASP A 133 -12.14 -0.10 6.65
C ASP A 133 -10.63 0.05 6.40
N PRO A 134 -10.14 -0.16 5.17
CA PRO A 134 -8.73 -0.02 4.84
C PRO A 134 -8.19 1.39 5.12
N LEU A 135 -9.00 2.44 4.97
CA LEU A 135 -8.58 3.82 5.28
C LEU A 135 -8.37 4.03 6.79
N CYS A 136 -9.18 3.39 7.62
CA CYS A 136 -8.97 3.41 9.07
C CYS A 136 -7.64 2.76 9.45
N ILE A 137 -7.29 1.63 8.79
CA ILE A 137 -5.99 0.97 8.99
C ILE A 137 -4.86 1.89 8.53
N LEU A 138 -4.96 2.46 7.32
CA LEU A 138 -3.97 3.38 6.77
C LEU A 138 -3.72 4.58 7.69
N GLY A 139 -4.79 5.22 8.17
CA GLY A 139 -4.69 6.36 9.07
C GLY A 139 -4.01 6.01 10.39
N ARG A 140 -4.28 4.83 10.95
CA ARG A 140 -3.59 4.36 12.17
C ARG A 140 -2.12 4.02 11.95
N LEU A 141 -1.77 3.44 10.82
CA LEU A 141 -0.37 3.18 10.46
C LEU A 141 0.41 4.49 10.30
N ALA A 142 -0.17 5.46 9.59
CA ALA A 142 0.44 6.77 9.42
C ALA A 142 0.60 7.54 10.76
N ALA A 143 -0.38 7.41 11.66
CA ALA A 143 -0.29 8.02 12.99
C ALA A 143 0.75 7.34 13.90
N ALA A 144 0.94 6.03 13.75
CA ALA A 144 1.91 5.27 14.54
C ALA A 144 3.36 5.53 14.12
N ASP A 145 3.60 5.82 12.84
CA ASP A 145 4.92 6.14 12.31
C ASP A 145 4.80 7.26 11.24
N PRO A 146 4.80 8.52 11.67
CA PRO A 146 4.66 9.67 10.77
C PRO A 146 5.82 9.87 9.77
N GLU A 147 6.99 9.28 10.04
CA GLU A 147 8.15 9.35 9.16
C GLU A 147 8.10 8.32 8.02
N SER A 148 7.26 7.32 8.16
CA SER A 148 7.05 6.31 7.12
C SER A 148 6.02 6.74 6.08
N THR A 149 6.16 6.18 4.89
CA THR A 149 5.15 6.31 3.83
C THR A 149 4.22 5.10 3.87
N ALA A 150 2.93 5.34 4.00
CA ALA A 150 1.89 4.32 3.96
C ALA A 150 0.98 4.50 2.74
N TYR A 151 0.49 3.41 2.16
CA TYR A 151 -0.37 3.47 0.99
C TYR A 151 -1.45 2.38 0.99
N LEU A 152 -2.53 2.66 0.27
CA LEU A 152 -3.63 1.77 -0.09
C LEU A 152 -3.74 1.75 -1.62
N ALA A 153 -3.74 0.57 -2.24
CA ALA A 153 -3.88 0.37 -3.69
C ALA A 153 -4.73 -0.86 -4.01
#